data_b6beff18f0afa4bb165dced704b400a8
#
_entry.id   b6beff18f0afa4bb165dced704b400a8
#
_cell.length_a   1.000
_cell.length_b   1.000
_cell.length_c   1.000
_cell.angle_alpha   90.00
_cell.angle_beta   90.00
_cell.angle_gamma   90.00
#
_symmetry.space_group_name_H-M   'P 1'
#
loop_
_entity.id
_entity.type
_entity.pdbx_description
1 polymer ?
#
loop_
_entity_poly.entity_id
_entity_poly.type
_entity_poly.pdbx_seq_one_letter_code
_entity_poly.pdbx_strand_id
1 'polypeptide(L)' 'MQHIENMLRRYRGQSINIKTMSGGLYEGKITEITNDYVALMVSNGDDAPEQVYVLLQSIESVMPRGGL' A
#
# COMPACT_ATOMS: atom_id res chain seq x y z
N MET A 1 11.00 -3.14 -10.67
CA MET A 1 9.57 -3.08 -10.35
C MET A 1 8.91 -1.79 -10.79
N GLN A 2 9.30 -1.33 -11.98
CA GLN A 2 8.84 -0.02 -12.44
C GLN A 2 7.32 0.05 -12.64
N HIS A 3 6.72 -1.04 -13.11
CA HIS A 3 5.27 -1.00 -13.35
C HIS A 3 4.48 -0.85 -12.08
N ILE A 4 4.83 -1.61 -11.05
CA ILE A 4 4.17 -1.51 -9.76
C ILE A 4 4.39 -0.14 -9.15
N GLU A 5 5.61 0.36 -9.21
CA GLU A 5 5.93 1.68 -8.66
C GLU A 5 5.10 2.76 -9.33
N ASN A 6 5.05 2.74 -10.66
CA ASN A 6 4.31 3.76 -11.39
C ASN A 6 2.81 3.68 -11.12
N MET A 7 2.29 2.47 -10.99
CA MET A 7 0.89 2.29 -10.68
C MET A 7 0.56 2.85 -9.30
N LEU A 8 1.40 2.56 -8.32
CA LEU A 8 1.15 3.02 -6.96
C LEU A 8 1.23 4.53 -6.86
N ARG A 9 2.09 5.18 -7.66
CA ARG A 9 2.21 6.63 -7.62
C ARG A 9 0.91 7.31 -8.03
N ARG A 10 0.10 6.66 -8.83
CA ARG A 10 -1.21 7.20 -9.21
C ARG A 10 -2.17 7.28 -8.03
N TYR A 11 -1.93 6.45 -7.02
CA TYR A 11 -2.82 6.38 -5.86
C TYR A 11 -2.23 7.04 -4.63
N ARG A 12 -1.15 7.80 -4.80
CA ARG A 12 -0.54 8.49 -3.67
C ARG A 12 -1.56 9.38 -2.99
N GLY A 13 -1.63 9.29 -1.66
CA GLY A 13 -2.60 10.03 -0.88
C GLY A 13 -3.96 9.39 -0.80
N GLN A 14 -4.14 8.24 -1.46
CA GLN A 14 -5.40 7.53 -1.47
C GLN A 14 -5.26 6.21 -0.72
N SER A 15 -6.40 5.67 -0.30
CA SER A 15 -6.41 4.38 0.39
C SER A 15 -6.47 3.25 -0.63
N ILE A 16 -5.67 2.21 -0.37
CA ILE A 16 -5.64 1.03 -1.22
C ILE A 16 -5.55 -0.21 -0.36
N ASN A 17 -5.81 -1.35 -0.99
CA ASN A 17 -5.59 -2.66 -0.39
C ASN A 17 -4.44 -3.33 -1.14
N ILE A 18 -3.51 -3.89 -0.39
CA ILE A 18 -2.37 -4.59 -0.96
C ILE A 18 -2.37 -6.02 -0.42
N LYS A 19 -2.24 -6.97 -1.34
CA LYS A 19 -2.04 -8.37 -0.97
C LYS A 19 -0.61 -8.75 -1.31
N THR A 20 0.07 -9.37 -0.35
CA THR A 20 1.44 -9.81 -0.55
C THR A 20 1.47 -11.28 -0.92
N MET A 21 2.61 -11.71 -1.44
CA MET A 21 2.78 -13.09 -1.88
C MET A 21 2.77 -14.07 -0.72
N SER A 22 3.07 -13.60 0.49
CA SER A 22 3.01 -14.42 1.68
C SER A 22 1.59 -14.54 2.24
N GLY A 23 0.62 -13.88 1.60
CA GLY A 23 -0.77 -13.94 2.04
C GLY A 23 -1.19 -12.80 2.94
N GLY A 24 -0.29 -11.87 3.22
CA GLY A 24 -0.65 -10.71 4.04
C GLY A 24 -1.56 -9.75 3.30
N LEU A 25 -2.47 -9.13 4.03
CA LEU A 25 -3.36 -8.12 3.49
C LEU A 25 -3.16 -6.83 4.26
N TYR A 26 -2.97 -5.74 3.52
CA TYR A 26 -2.75 -4.43 4.12
C TYR A 26 -3.69 -3.42 3.48
N GLU A 27 -4.34 -2.65 4.31
CA GLU A 27 -5.23 -1.60 3.84
C GLU A 27 -4.81 -0.30 4.50
N GLY A 28 -4.55 0.72 3.68
CA GLY A 28 -4.14 1.99 4.24
C GLY A 28 -3.95 3.04 3.18
N LYS A 29 -3.60 4.22 3.65
CA LYS A 29 -3.37 5.37 2.80
C LYS A 29 -1.90 5.42 2.40
N ILE A 30 -1.64 5.59 1.11
CA ILE A 30 -0.27 5.67 0.63
C ILE A 30 0.32 7.01 1.03
N THR A 31 1.43 6.97 1.76
CA THR A 31 2.13 8.18 2.19
C THR A 31 3.45 8.39 1.47
N GLU A 32 4.07 7.30 1.02
CA GLU A 32 5.36 7.41 0.36
C GLU A 32 5.56 6.22 -0.57
N ILE A 33 6.22 6.45 -1.68
CA ILE A 33 6.56 5.39 -2.63
C ILE A 33 7.99 5.59 -3.07
N THR A 34 8.77 4.51 -3.00
CA THR A 34 10.13 4.51 -3.54
C THR A 34 10.24 3.37 -4.56
N ASN A 35 11.42 3.18 -5.11
CA ASN A 35 11.64 2.06 -6.01
C ASN A 35 11.75 0.73 -5.27
N ASP A 36 11.74 0.74 -3.95
CA ASP A 36 11.87 -0.48 -3.14
C ASP A 36 10.60 -0.81 -2.37
N TYR A 37 9.88 0.19 -1.90
CA TYR A 37 8.75 -0.05 -1.01
C TYR A 37 7.67 1.00 -1.18
N VAL A 38 6.50 0.69 -0.64
CA VAL A 38 5.42 1.65 -0.48
C VAL A 38 5.10 1.73 1.01
N ALA A 39 4.91 2.95 1.51
CA ALA A 39 4.55 3.18 2.90
C ALA A 39 3.07 3.47 2.99
N LEU A 40 2.41 2.76 3.89
CA LEU A 40 0.98 2.89 4.12
C LEU A 40 0.72 3.34 5.54
N MET A 41 -0.22 4.24 5.71
CA MET A 41 -0.72 4.59 7.03
C MET A 41 -1.97 3.75 7.28
N VAL A 42 -1.87 2.82 8.22
CA VAL A 42 -2.90 1.84 8.51
C VAL A 42 -3.60 2.23 9.81
N SER A 43 -4.94 2.27 9.77
CA SER A 43 -5.72 2.55 10.96
C SER A 43 -5.83 1.30 11.82
N ASN A 44 -5.66 1.47 13.14
CA ASN A 44 -5.71 0.37 14.09
C ASN A 44 -6.87 0.51 15.08
N GLY A 45 -8.06 0.86 14.57
CA GLY A 45 -9.19 1.04 15.47
C GLY A 45 -8.98 2.22 16.41
N ASP A 46 -8.94 1.93 17.71
CA ASP A 46 -8.80 2.99 18.71
C ASP A 46 -7.34 3.41 18.92
N ASP A 47 -6.41 2.67 18.37
CA ASP A 47 -4.99 2.98 18.52
C ASP A 47 -4.56 4.01 17.49
N ALA A 48 -3.39 4.62 17.76
CA ALA A 48 -2.82 5.55 16.79
C ALA A 48 -2.55 4.82 15.47
N PRO A 49 -2.69 5.52 14.33
CA PRO A 49 -2.37 4.91 13.05
C PRO A 49 -0.93 4.45 13.02
N GLU A 50 -0.69 3.37 12.32
CA GLU A 50 0.62 2.77 12.23
C GLU A 50 1.12 2.82 10.79
N GLN A 51 2.40 3.18 10.63
CA GLN A 51 2.99 3.21 9.31
C GLN A 51 3.63 1.87 9.00
N VAL A 52 3.24 1.31 7.84
CA VAL A 52 3.69 0.00 7.41
C VAL A 52 4.43 0.16 6.09
N TYR A 53 5.58 -0.50 5.98
CA TYR A 53 6.37 -0.48 4.76
C TYR A 53 6.25 -1.83 4.07
N VAL A 54 5.75 -1.82 2.84
CA VAL A 54 5.56 -3.05 2.07
C VAL A 54 6.55 -3.04 0.91
N LEU A 55 7.40 -4.06 0.85
CA LEU A 55 8.36 -4.16 -0.22
C LEU A 55 7.65 -4.40 -1.55
N LEU A 56 8.03 -3.66 -2.58
CA LEU A 56 7.34 -3.76 -3.86
C LEU A 56 7.42 -5.18 -4.43
N GLN A 57 8.57 -5.84 -4.24
CA GLN A 57 8.75 -7.18 -4.81
C GLN A 57 7.90 -8.24 -4.13
N SER A 58 7.31 -7.93 -2.97
CA SER A 58 6.46 -8.89 -2.27
C SER A 58 4.99 -8.68 -2.56
N ILE A 59 4.64 -7.71 -3.38
CA ILE A 59 3.25 -7.41 -3.69
C ILE A 59 2.72 -8.35 -4.74
N GLU A 60 1.61 -9.01 -4.44
CA GLU A 60 0.92 -9.86 -5.41
C GLU A 60 -0.12 -9.06 -6.20
N SER A 61 -0.92 -8.28 -5.49
CA SER A 61 -1.97 -7.52 -6.13
C SER A 61 -2.27 -6.26 -5.35
N VAL A 62 -2.79 -5.27 -6.06
CA VAL A 62 -3.17 -3.99 -5.50
C VAL A 62 -4.58 -3.68 -5.92
N MET A 63 -5.42 -3.33 -4.96
CA MET A 63 -6.82 -3.00 -5.24
C MET A 63 -7.10 -1.60 -4.73
N PRO A 64 -7.35 -0.65 -5.64
CA PRO A 64 -7.73 0.70 -5.20
C PRO A 64 -9.02 0.63 -4.41
N ARG A 65 -9.06 1.34 -3.31
CA ARG A 65 -10.22 1.35 -2.45
C ARG A 65 -11.03 2.60 -2.71
N GLY A 66 -12.36 2.45 -2.63
CA GLY A 66 -13.24 3.60 -2.72
C GLY A 66 -13.29 4.24 -4.07
N GLY A 67 -12.96 3.49 -5.10
CA GLY A 67 -13.00 4.01 -6.45
C GLY A 67 -14.39 4.05 -7.04
N LEU A 68 -15.37 4.03 -6.23
CA LEU A 68 -16.75 4.01 -6.71
C LEU A 68 -17.35 5.39 -6.79
#